data_05ec1f977c583bcc5bdab825a935c08d
#
_entry.id   05ec1f977c583bcc5bdab825a935c08d
#
_cell.length_a   1.000
_cell.length_b   1.000
_cell.length_c   1.000
_cell.angle_alpha   90.00
_cell.angle_beta   90.00
_cell.angle_gamma   90.00
#
_symmetry.space_group_name_H-M   'P 1'
#
loop_
_entity.id
_entity.type
_entity.pdbx_description
1 polymer ?
#
loop_
_entity_poly.entity_id
_entity_poly.type
_entity_poly.pdbx_seq_one_letter_code
_entity_poly.pdbx_strand_id
1 'polypeptide(L)'
;SSFVLGASDARTGQEALSRHFPGGAGSPAHVLAAENNLQSVANQLLGNDGVASVSVVSKASPSGSAPVTTAGIQPVGRPGTPPPAPTVDDGEVMLLATLTAAADSDEAIETVRELRADLSGTARIGGTTATDLDTRTTTQHDRALIIPLVLAVILAILVLLLRSLLAPVLLVATTALSFETAMGVAAVVFNHVLNLPGADPSVPLYGFVFLVALGIDYNIFLMTRVREEALVHGTRGGMLRGLAVTGGVITSAGLVLAATFAALAVLPILFLLQIAFIVSFGVLLDTFVVRTLLVPALIQDIGPMVWWPSRLLRNRP
;
A
#
# COMPACT_ATOMS: atom_id res chain seq x y z
N SER A 1 7.14 4.55 15.10
CA SER A 1 6.75 3.71 13.97
C SER A 1 5.81 2.61 14.42
N SER A 2 4.67 2.53 13.79
CA SER A 2 3.58 1.58 14.06
C SER A 2 3.78 0.21 13.39
N PHE A 3 5.00 -0.09 12.95
CA PHE A 3 5.33 -1.31 12.23
C PHE A 3 5.13 -2.59 13.07
N VAL A 4 5.43 -2.52 14.37
CA VAL A 4 5.25 -3.63 15.32
C VAL A 4 4.03 -3.36 16.20
N LEU A 5 3.11 -4.32 16.23
CA LEU A 5 1.93 -4.31 17.08
C LEU A 5 2.30 -4.83 18.46
N GLY A 6 2.32 -3.98 19.46
CA GLY A 6 2.61 -4.37 20.84
C GLY A 6 3.49 -3.35 21.58
N ALA A 7 3.65 -3.57 22.87
CA ALA A 7 4.57 -2.80 23.69
C ALA A 7 6.01 -3.17 23.31
N SER A 8 6.81 -2.17 22.94
CA SER A 8 8.24 -2.33 22.72
C SER A 8 8.97 -1.19 23.44
N ASP A 9 10.17 -1.48 23.95
CA ASP A 9 11.00 -0.46 24.62
C ASP A 9 11.32 0.72 23.70
N ALA A 10 11.48 0.44 22.38
CA ALA A 10 11.69 1.47 21.36
C ALA A 10 10.51 2.45 21.27
N ARG A 11 9.27 1.94 21.33
CA ARG A 11 8.05 2.77 21.31
C ARG A 11 7.90 3.58 22.57
N THR A 12 8.10 2.94 23.71
CA THR A 12 8.04 3.62 25.03
C THR A 12 9.11 4.70 25.14
N GLY A 13 10.32 4.44 24.64
CA GLY A 13 11.40 5.42 24.55
C GLY A 13 11.06 6.59 23.64
N GLN A 14 10.47 6.32 22.44
CA GLN A 14 10.05 7.37 21.51
C GLN A 14 8.91 8.23 22.09
N GLU A 15 7.94 7.63 22.79
CA GLU A 15 6.89 8.36 23.49
C GLU A 15 7.44 9.25 24.60
N ALA A 16 8.43 8.77 25.35
CA ALA A 16 9.11 9.59 26.37
C ALA A 16 9.88 10.75 25.73
N LEU A 17 10.55 10.51 24.61
CA LEU A 17 11.28 11.54 23.86
C LEU A 17 10.35 12.65 23.37
N SER A 18 9.22 12.26 22.76
CA SER A 18 8.25 13.21 22.18
C SER A 18 7.55 14.12 23.19
N ARG A 19 7.60 13.78 24.50
CA ARG A 19 7.07 14.64 25.57
C ARG A 19 7.98 15.83 25.89
N HIS A 20 9.27 15.74 25.57
CA HIS A 20 10.30 16.71 25.97
C HIS A 20 11.00 17.36 24.78
N PHE A 21 10.91 16.77 23.61
CA PHE A 21 11.56 17.23 22.37
C PHE A 21 10.57 17.25 21.22
N PRO A 22 10.82 18.03 20.15
CA PRO A 22 10.03 17.98 18.92
C PRO A 22 9.90 16.54 18.41
N GLY A 23 8.76 16.20 17.84
CA GLY A 23 8.45 14.84 17.41
C GLY A 23 9.45 14.25 16.41
N GLY A 24 10.05 15.08 15.57
CA GLY A 24 11.12 14.73 14.62
C GLY A 24 12.53 14.68 15.21
N ALA A 25 12.70 14.96 16.53
CA ALA A 25 14.00 14.85 17.18
C ALA A 25 14.52 13.41 17.12
N GLY A 26 15.72 13.21 16.61
CA GLY A 26 16.32 11.89 16.39
C GLY A 26 16.16 11.32 14.96
N SER A 27 15.26 11.90 14.15
CA SER A 27 15.09 11.54 12.72
C SER A 27 14.86 12.79 11.87
N PRO A 28 15.83 13.71 11.79
CA PRO A 28 15.66 14.94 11.02
C PRO A 28 15.56 14.65 9.52
N ALA A 29 14.90 15.51 8.78
CA ALA A 29 15.00 15.52 7.33
C ALA A 29 16.40 16.00 6.91
N HIS A 30 17.01 15.29 5.97
CA HIS A 30 18.33 15.62 5.42
C HIS A 30 18.16 16.48 4.18
N VAL A 31 18.71 17.68 4.19
CA VAL A 31 18.58 18.62 3.07
C VAL A 31 19.97 18.91 2.51
N LEU A 32 20.18 18.49 1.25
CA LEU A 32 21.42 18.74 0.51
C LEU A 32 21.24 19.98 -0.36
N ALA A 33 22.12 20.94 -0.20
CA ALA A 33 22.11 22.19 -0.96
C ALA A 33 23.52 22.60 -1.33
N ALA A 34 23.66 23.39 -2.41
CA ALA A 34 24.95 24.00 -2.73
C ALA A 34 25.38 24.94 -1.61
N GLU A 35 26.68 24.99 -1.31
CA GLU A 35 27.23 25.81 -0.21
C GLU A 35 26.78 27.29 -0.27
N ASN A 36 26.76 27.86 -1.47
CA ASN A 36 26.32 29.24 -1.68
C ASN A 36 24.83 29.49 -1.39
N ASN A 37 24.01 28.42 -1.36
CA ASN A 37 22.57 28.48 -1.09
C ASN A 37 22.24 28.12 0.37
N LEU A 38 23.23 27.78 1.21
CA LEU A 38 23.02 27.31 2.58
C LEU A 38 22.06 28.20 3.34
N GLN A 39 22.34 29.52 3.40
CA GLN A 39 21.55 30.44 4.20
C GLN A 39 20.14 30.67 3.62
N SER A 40 20.02 30.72 2.30
CA SER A 40 18.72 30.87 1.63
C SER A 40 17.83 29.66 1.90
N VAL A 41 18.38 28.44 1.77
CA VAL A 41 17.68 27.19 2.04
C VAL A 41 17.33 27.09 3.54
N ALA A 42 18.26 27.44 4.43
CA ALA A 42 17.98 27.43 5.87
C ALA A 42 16.83 28.41 6.23
N ASN A 43 16.78 29.58 5.63
CA ASN A 43 15.71 30.55 5.87
C ASN A 43 14.36 30.04 5.37
N GLN A 44 14.30 29.35 4.22
CA GLN A 44 13.08 28.74 3.72
C GLN A 44 12.61 27.59 4.63
N LEU A 45 13.54 26.75 5.09
CA LEU A 45 13.23 25.69 6.05
C LEU A 45 12.66 26.26 7.37
N LEU A 46 13.30 27.30 7.93
CA LEU A 46 12.87 27.95 9.17
C LEU A 46 11.54 28.74 9.01
N GLY A 47 11.17 29.10 7.78
CA GLY A 47 9.91 29.76 7.48
C GLY A 47 8.71 28.81 7.43
N ASN A 48 8.90 27.49 7.44
CA ASN A 48 7.83 26.52 7.45
C ASN A 48 7.49 26.10 8.88
N ASP A 49 6.23 26.21 9.28
CA ASP A 49 5.74 25.90 10.64
C ASP A 49 5.95 24.44 11.05
N GLY A 50 6.12 23.56 10.10
CA GLY A 50 6.42 22.13 10.30
C GLY A 50 7.89 21.85 10.66
N VAL A 51 8.77 22.87 10.66
CA VAL A 51 10.20 22.76 11.00
C VAL A 51 10.46 23.42 12.35
N ALA A 52 10.91 22.63 13.31
CA ALA A 52 11.22 23.12 14.65
C ALA A 52 12.60 23.79 14.74
N SER A 53 13.60 23.26 14.03
CA SER A 53 14.96 23.78 14.02
C SER A 53 15.75 23.27 12.81
N VAL A 54 16.79 24.02 12.44
CA VAL A 54 17.71 23.66 11.37
C VAL A 54 19.14 23.67 11.93
N SER A 55 19.93 22.68 11.58
CA SER A 55 21.36 22.64 11.83
C SER A 55 22.13 22.24 10.56
N VAL A 56 23.38 22.60 10.46
CA VAL A 56 24.29 22.19 9.37
C VAL A 56 25.31 21.20 9.91
N VAL A 57 25.62 20.18 9.13
CA VAL A 57 26.68 19.24 9.48
C VAL A 57 28.03 19.95 9.45
N SER A 58 28.80 19.81 10.53
CA SER A 58 30.11 20.44 10.70
C SER A 58 31.04 19.51 11.45
N LYS A 59 32.12 19.06 10.81
CA LYS A 59 33.21 18.32 11.45
C LYS A 59 34.01 19.16 12.46
N ALA A 60 33.92 20.49 12.33
CA ALA A 60 34.53 21.41 13.27
C ALA A 60 33.75 21.61 14.58
N SER A 61 32.49 21.17 14.62
CA SER A 61 31.64 21.20 15.79
C SER A 61 31.88 19.98 16.69
N PRO A 62 31.98 20.11 18.01
CA PRO A 62 32.06 18.96 18.93
C PRO A 62 30.87 17.99 18.85
N SER A 63 29.68 18.50 18.48
CA SER A 63 28.44 17.72 18.29
C SER A 63 28.26 17.17 16.88
N GLY A 64 29.19 17.43 15.95
CA GLY A 64 29.06 17.04 14.55
C GLY A 64 28.12 17.93 13.72
N SER A 65 27.44 18.88 14.35
CA SER A 65 26.55 19.85 13.69
C SER A 65 26.56 21.20 14.41
N ALA A 66 26.08 22.24 13.73
CA ALA A 66 25.90 23.58 14.28
C ALA A 66 24.50 24.11 13.98
N PRO A 67 23.81 24.75 14.94
CA PRO A 67 22.51 25.35 14.69
C PRO A 67 22.61 26.46 13.62
N VAL A 68 21.59 26.54 12.78
CA VAL A 68 21.45 27.60 11.79
C VAL A 68 20.19 28.38 12.09
N THR A 69 20.34 29.71 12.15
CA THR A 69 19.23 30.64 12.30
C THR A 69 19.16 31.58 11.09
N THR A 70 18.20 32.48 11.08
CA THR A 70 18.11 33.55 10.07
C THR A 70 19.33 34.48 10.06
N ALA A 71 20.08 34.53 11.18
CA ALA A 71 21.30 35.32 11.29
C ALA A 71 22.57 34.54 10.83
N GLY A 72 22.46 33.27 10.50
CA GLY A 72 23.59 32.43 10.08
C GLY A 72 23.84 31.25 11.02
N ILE A 73 24.99 30.58 10.78
CA ILE A 73 25.46 29.46 11.62
C ILE A 73 25.81 30.00 13.00
N GLN A 74 25.31 29.35 14.04
CA GLN A 74 25.51 29.77 15.39
C GLN A 74 26.77 29.13 16.00
N PRO A 75 27.48 29.86 16.87
CA PRO A 75 28.61 29.29 17.59
C PRO A 75 28.17 28.16 18.53
N VAL A 76 29.03 27.14 18.64
CA VAL A 76 28.82 25.99 19.52
C VAL A 76 29.95 25.96 20.57
N GLY A 77 29.60 25.94 21.84
CA GLY A 77 30.54 25.84 22.93
C GLY A 77 30.58 27.11 23.82
N ARG A 78 31.78 27.54 24.23
CA ARG A 78 31.95 28.68 25.15
C ARG A 78 31.60 30.01 24.47
N PRO A 79 31.09 31.00 25.25
CA PRO A 79 30.89 32.35 24.74
C PRO A 79 32.14 32.91 24.06
N GLY A 80 32.03 33.48 22.88
CA GLY A 80 33.12 34.02 22.08
C GLY A 80 33.78 33.04 21.12
N THR A 81 33.33 31.78 21.04
CA THR A 81 33.79 30.84 20.02
C THR A 81 33.21 31.27 18.66
N PRO A 82 34.00 31.31 17.57
CA PRO A 82 33.49 31.59 16.23
C PRO A 82 32.56 30.47 15.77
N PRO A 83 31.56 30.76 14.89
CA PRO A 83 30.73 29.72 14.28
C PRO A 83 31.61 28.70 13.57
N PRO A 84 31.33 27.39 13.75
CA PRO A 84 32.09 26.35 13.05
C PRO A 84 31.76 26.34 11.55
N ALA A 85 32.79 26.15 10.73
CA ALA A 85 32.59 26.01 9.29
C ALA A 85 31.72 24.78 8.95
N PRO A 86 30.80 24.86 8.00
CA PRO A 86 30.05 23.70 7.55
C PRO A 86 30.99 22.68 6.88
N THR A 87 30.61 21.41 6.92
CA THR A 87 31.29 20.39 6.11
C THR A 87 30.78 20.51 4.68
N VAL A 88 31.72 20.79 3.76
CA VAL A 88 31.45 20.87 2.32
C VAL A 88 32.02 19.60 1.67
N ASP A 89 31.21 18.97 0.83
CA ASP A 89 31.58 17.82 0.01
C ASP A 89 31.06 18.06 -1.41
N ASP A 90 31.94 18.01 -2.42
CA ASP A 90 31.64 18.36 -3.82
C ASP A 90 30.85 19.69 -4.01
N GLY A 91 31.13 20.69 -3.16
CA GLY A 91 30.45 22.00 -3.19
C GLY A 91 29.04 21.98 -2.60
N GLU A 92 28.61 20.89 -2.00
CA GLU A 92 27.33 20.76 -1.29
C GLU A 92 27.50 20.69 0.24
N VAL A 93 26.52 21.16 0.94
CA VAL A 93 26.40 21.10 2.40
C VAL A 93 25.14 20.31 2.78
N MET A 94 25.19 19.62 3.93
CA MET A 94 24.03 18.92 4.46
C MET A 94 23.44 19.66 5.64
N LEU A 95 22.19 20.11 5.49
CA LEU A 95 21.35 20.66 6.55
C LEU A 95 20.50 19.54 7.14
N LEU A 96 20.25 19.61 8.44
CA LEU A 96 19.41 18.73 9.20
C LEU A 96 18.19 19.54 9.68
N ALA A 97 17.03 19.32 9.10
CA ALA A 97 15.78 19.96 9.50
C ALA A 97 15.04 19.05 10.49
N THR A 98 14.96 19.45 11.74
CA THR A 98 14.14 18.75 12.75
C THR A 98 12.69 19.14 12.57
N LEU A 99 11.83 18.19 12.27
CA LEU A 99 10.41 18.42 12.10
C LEU A 99 9.71 18.58 13.46
N THR A 100 8.62 19.35 13.50
CA THR A 100 7.78 19.51 14.71
C THR A 100 7.02 18.21 15.02
N ALA A 101 6.53 17.55 14.00
CA ALA A 101 5.80 16.30 14.08
C ALA A 101 6.74 15.06 14.05
N ALA A 102 6.26 13.91 14.50
CA ALA A 102 7.00 12.66 14.45
C ALA A 102 7.31 12.28 12.99
N ALA A 103 8.52 11.77 12.74
CA ALA A 103 9.02 11.52 11.38
C ALA A 103 8.15 10.57 10.54
N ASP A 104 7.37 9.70 11.19
CA ASP A 104 6.46 8.72 10.58
C ASP A 104 4.98 9.19 10.59
N SER A 105 4.70 10.44 10.95
CA SER A 105 3.35 11.01 10.96
C SER A 105 2.94 11.58 9.60
N ASP A 106 1.63 11.65 9.35
CA ASP A 106 1.10 12.25 8.13
C ASP A 106 1.42 13.75 8.03
N GLU A 107 1.49 14.45 9.18
CA GLU A 107 1.88 15.85 9.25
C GLU A 107 3.33 16.06 8.80
N ALA A 108 4.27 15.20 9.26
CA ALA A 108 5.66 15.27 8.83
C ALA A 108 5.81 14.99 7.33
N ILE A 109 5.05 14.03 6.80
CA ILE A 109 5.04 13.70 5.37
C ILE A 109 4.53 14.88 4.53
N GLU A 110 3.47 15.57 5.00
CA GLU A 110 2.97 16.76 4.32
C GLU A 110 3.98 17.91 4.35
N THR A 111 4.60 18.16 5.52
CA THR A 111 5.70 19.14 5.64
C THR A 111 6.83 18.86 4.63
N VAL A 112 7.28 17.61 4.52
CA VAL A 112 8.33 17.24 3.55
C VAL A 112 7.87 17.42 2.11
N ARG A 113 6.58 17.17 1.81
CA ARG A 113 6.02 17.40 0.49
C ARG A 113 6.03 18.88 0.11
N GLU A 114 5.60 19.76 1.01
CA GLU A 114 5.64 21.21 0.85
C GLU A 114 7.07 21.71 0.64
N LEU A 115 7.98 21.31 1.54
CA LEU A 115 9.40 21.68 1.46
C LEU A 115 10.06 21.24 0.15
N ARG A 116 9.71 20.06 -0.39
CA ARG A 116 10.21 19.63 -1.71
C ARG A 116 9.68 20.47 -2.86
N ALA A 117 8.44 20.95 -2.76
CA ALA A 117 7.87 21.84 -3.75
C ALA A 117 8.56 23.22 -3.71
N ASP A 118 8.73 23.77 -2.51
CA ASP A 118 9.32 25.11 -2.30
C ASP A 118 10.82 25.15 -2.65
N LEU A 119 11.55 24.09 -2.32
CA LEU A 119 13.00 23.96 -2.56
C LEU A 119 13.34 23.29 -3.90
N SER A 120 12.34 23.09 -4.77
CA SER A 120 12.55 22.45 -6.08
C SER A 120 13.63 23.15 -6.89
N GLY A 121 14.64 22.38 -7.36
CA GLY A 121 15.77 22.88 -8.10
C GLY A 121 16.85 23.61 -7.26
N THR A 122 16.62 23.84 -5.96
CA THR A 122 17.56 24.53 -5.07
C THR A 122 18.20 23.59 -4.06
N ALA A 123 17.44 22.60 -3.56
CA ALA A 123 17.92 21.61 -2.63
C ALA A 123 17.23 20.24 -2.85
N ARG A 124 17.83 19.20 -2.31
CA ARG A 124 17.29 17.83 -2.33
C ARG A 124 16.99 17.38 -0.90
N ILE A 125 15.79 16.84 -0.66
CA ILE A 125 15.35 16.43 0.67
C ILE A 125 15.25 14.92 0.73
N GLY A 126 15.99 14.33 1.67
CA GLY A 126 16.03 12.92 2.01
C GLY A 126 15.74 12.66 3.49
N GLY A 127 15.99 11.45 3.93
CA GLY A 127 15.73 11.00 5.30
C GLY A 127 14.48 10.13 5.40
N THR A 128 14.16 9.65 6.61
CA THR A 128 13.10 8.66 6.84
C THR A 128 11.74 9.13 6.32
N THR A 129 11.32 10.35 6.69
CA THR A 129 10.03 10.93 6.26
C THR A 129 9.94 11.08 4.74
N ALA A 130 11.06 11.48 4.10
CA ALA A 130 11.13 11.61 2.66
C ALA A 130 11.03 10.24 1.96
N THR A 131 11.64 9.20 2.51
CA THR A 131 11.52 7.82 2.03
C THR A 131 10.09 7.31 2.17
N ASP A 132 9.42 7.62 3.26
CA ASP A 132 8.01 7.24 3.47
C ASP A 132 7.09 7.94 2.46
N LEU A 133 7.33 9.24 2.19
CA LEU A 133 6.62 9.98 1.14
C LEU A 133 6.81 9.35 -0.24
N ASP A 134 8.06 9.02 -0.59
CA ASP A 134 8.39 8.39 -1.87
C ASP A 134 7.74 7.00 -2.00
N THR A 135 7.78 6.20 -0.93
CA THR A 135 7.13 4.89 -0.87
C THR A 135 5.63 5.00 -1.10
N ARG A 136 4.96 5.94 -0.42
CA ARG A 136 3.51 6.17 -0.60
C ARG A 136 3.17 6.60 -2.03
N THR A 137 3.94 7.54 -2.57
CA THR A 137 3.72 8.05 -3.93
C THR A 137 3.96 6.98 -4.99
N THR A 138 5.06 6.22 -4.87
CA THR A 138 5.38 5.12 -5.78
C THR A 138 4.32 4.03 -5.71
N THR A 139 3.91 3.62 -4.50
CA THR A 139 2.88 2.59 -4.33
C THR A 139 1.52 3.01 -4.92
N GLN A 140 1.16 4.28 -4.83
CA GLN A 140 -0.06 4.79 -5.46
C GLN A 140 0.04 4.74 -6.99
N HIS A 141 1.18 5.14 -7.55
CA HIS A 141 1.44 5.05 -8.99
C HIS A 141 1.43 3.61 -9.48
N ASP A 142 2.15 2.72 -8.78
CA ASP A 142 2.22 1.29 -9.10
C ASP A 142 0.85 0.63 -9.07
N ARG A 143 0.04 0.96 -8.08
CA ARG A 143 -1.34 0.47 -7.97
C ARG A 143 -2.18 0.90 -9.17
N ALA A 144 -2.09 2.17 -9.56
CA ALA A 144 -2.84 2.71 -10.69
C ALA A 144 -2.43 2.09 -12.04
N LEU A 145 -1.19 1.62 -12.17
CA LEU A 145 -0.67 0.98 -13.39
C LEU A 145 -0.86 -0.55 -13.35
N ILE A 146 -0.47 -1.20 -12.26
CA ILE A 146 -0.40 -2.66 -12.16
C ILE A 146 -1.80 -3.27 -12.14
N ILE A 147 -2.73 -2.70 -11.37
CA ILE A 147 -4.09 -3.26 -11.25
C ILE A 147 -4.80 -3.35 -12.60
N PRO A 148 -4.92 -2.28 -13.40
CA PRO A 148 -5.56 -2.38 -14.71
C PRO A 148 -4.81 -3.30 -15.69
N LEU A 149 -3.47 -3.28 -15.65
CA LEU A 149 -2.66 -4.14 -16.53
C LEU A 149 -2.88 -5.62 -16.22
N VAL A 150 -2.86 -6.00 -14.94
CA VAL A 150 -3.10 -7.37 -14.50
C VAL A 150 -4.51 -7.81 -14.89
N LEU A 151 -5.53 -6.98 -14.63
CA LEU A 151 -6.91 -7.29 -15.01
C LEU A 151 -7.08 -7.44 -16.52
N ALA A 152 -6.40 -6.63 -17.32
CA ALA A 152 -6.42 -6.74 -18.79
C ALA A 152 -5.77 -8.05 -19.28
N VAL A 153 -4.61 -8.43 -18.73
CA VAL A 153 -3.94 -9.69 -19.08
C VAL A 153 -4.80 -10.89 -18.70
N ILE A 154 -5.38 -10.87 -17.52
CA ILE A 154 -6.28 -11.91 -17.04
C ILE A 154 -7.53 -12.02 -17.92
N LEU A 155 -8.14 -10.89 -18.27
CA LEU A 155 -9.27 -10.84 -19.18
C LEU A 155 -8.92 -11.49 -20.52
N ALA A 156 -7.76 -11.16 -21.08
CA ALA A 156 -7.28 -11.75 -22.33
C ALA A 156 -7.12 -13.27 -22.23
N ILE A 157 -6.49 -13.75 -21.15
CA ILE A 157 -6.33 -15.21 -20.89
C ILE A 157 -7.69 -15.90 -20.79
N LEU A 158 -8.60 -15.33 -20.00
CA LEU A 158 -9.95 -15.90 -19.84
C LEU A 158 -10.75 -15.90 -21.14
N VAL A 159 -10.64 -14.86 -21.96
CA VAL A 159 -11.28 -14.79 -23.28
C VAL A 159 -10.78 -15.91 -24.18
N LEU A 160 -9.47 -16.14 -24.22
CA LEU A 160 -8.88 -17.22 -25.03
C LEU A 160 -9.31 -18.61 -24.53
N LEU A 161 -9.31 -18.79 -23.19
CA LEU A 161 -9.65 -20.08 -22.58
C LEU A 161 -11.12 -20.42 -22.72
N LEU A 162 -12.02 -19.49 -22.38
CA LEU A 162 -13.46 -19.71 -22.41
C LEU A 162 -14.06 -19.55 -23.83
N ARG A 163 -13.28 -18.97 -24.76
CA ARG A 163 -13.74 -18.63 -26.12
C ARG A 163 -15.04 -17.84 -26.10
N SER A 164 -15.13 -16.89 -25.21
CA SER A 164 -16.27 -16.02 -24.92
C SER A 164 -15.75 -14.67 -24.50
N LEU A 165 -16.54 -13.61 -24.68
CA LEU A 165 -16.22 -12.27 -24.17
C LEU A 165 -17.00 -11.94 -22.91
N LEU A 166 -18.27 -12.31 -22.84
CA LEU A 166 -19.14 -11.88 -21.74
C LEU A 166 -18.81 -12.61 -20.43
N ALA A 167 -18.57 -13.94 -20.46
CA ALA A 167 -18.20 -14.69 -19.27
C ALA A 167 -16.92 -14.14 -18.59
N PRO A 168 -15.79 -13.95 -19.31
CA PRO A 168 -14.59 -13.33 -18.74
C PRO A 168 -14.81 -11.95 -18.13
N VAL A 169 -15.56 -11.08 -18.80
CA VAL A 169 -15.87 -9.74 -18.28
C VAL A 169 -16.63 -9.82 -16.95
N LEU A 170 -17.64 -10.69 -16.88
CA LEU A 170 -18.39 -10.91 -15.63
C LEU A 170 -17.48 -11.46 -14.51
N LEU A 171 -16.61 -12.43 -14.82
CA LEU A 171 -15.68 -12.98 -13.83
C LEU A 171 -14.69 -11.95 -13.32
N VAL A 172 -14.10 -11.15 -14.19
CA VAL A 172 -13.18 -10.08 -13.80
C VAL A 172 -13.91 -9.01 -12.98
N ALA A 173 -15.13 -8.64 -13.38
CA ALA A 173 -15.93 -7.66 -12.65
C ALA A 173 -16.33 -8.17 -11.25
N THR A 174 -16.73 -9.43 -11.10
CA THR A 174 -17.06 -10.02 -9.80
C THR A 174 -15.84 -10.16 -8.91
N THR A 175 -14.65 -10.47 -9.46
CA THR A 175 -13.39 -10.53 -8.72
C THR A 175 -12.97 -9.13 -8.24
N ALA A 176 -13.08 -8.11 -9.11
CA ALA A 176 -12.80 -6.74 -8.70
C ALA A 176 -13.76 -6.26 -7.60
N LEU A 177 -15.06 -6.56 -7.72
CA LEU A 177 -16.06 -6.25 -6.69
C LEU A 177 -15.76 -6.95 -5.37
N SER A 178 -15.34 -8.21 -5.41
CA SER A 178 -14.92 -8.97 -4.22
C SER A 178 -13.72 -8.33 -3.53
N PHE A 179 -12.73 -7.91 -4.30
CA PHE A 179 -11.56 -7.21 -3.78
C PHE A 179 -11.93 -5.88 -3.11
N GLU A 180 -12.72 -5.03 -3.79
CA GLU A 180 -13.15 -3.74 -3.22
C GLU A 180 -14.00 -3.93 -1.96
N THR A 181 -14.85 -4.97 -1.94
CA THR A 181 -15.63 -5.32 -0.75
C THR A 181 -14.73 -5.76 0.40
N ALA A 182 -13.74 -6.61 0.13
CA ALA A 182 -12.77 -7.04 1.14
C ALA A 182 -11.96 -5.87 1.70
N MET A 183 -11.53 -4.93 0.85
CA MET A 183 -10.84 -3.71 1.26
C MET A 183 -11.74 -2.79 2.09
N GLY A 184 -13.01 -2.60 1.69
CA GLY A 184 -13.98 -1.81 2.45
C GLY A 184 -14.24 -2.37 3.84
N VAL A 185 -14.47 -3.68 3.95
CA VAL A 185 -14.65 -4.36 5.25
C VAL A 185 -13.37 -4.27 6.09
N ALA A 186 -12.20 -4.47 5.47
CA ALA A 186 -10.92 -4.33 6.15
C ALA A 186 -10.73 -2.92 6.73
N ALA A 187 -11.06 -1.88 5.97
CA ALA A 187 -10.99 -0.50 6.44
C ALA A 187 -11.88 -0.25 7.67
N VAL A 188 -13.11 -0.77 7.66
CA VAL A 188 -14.01 -0.67 8.81
C VAL A 188 -13.44 -1.42 10.02
N VAL A 189 -12.97 -2.65 9.84
CA VAL A 189 -12.42 -3.48 10.93
C VAL A 189 -11.15 -2.86 11.50
N PHE A 190 -10.24 -2.39 10.65
CA PHE A 190 -8.96 -1.82 11.12
C PHE A 190 -9.16 -0.51 11.87
N ASN A 191 -10.08 0.35 11.42
CA ASN A 191 -10.27 1.66 12.03
C ASN A 191 -11.20 1.63 13.25
N HIS A 192 -12.23 0.78 13.26
CA HIS A 192 -13.28 0.83 14.29
C HIS A 192 -13.28 -0.35 15.26
N VAL A 193 -12.72 -1.50 14.87
CA VAL A 193 -12.68 -2.70 15.72
C VAL A 193 -11.30 -2.90 16.32
N LEU A 194 -10.27 -2.87 15.49
CA LEU A 194 -8.90 -3.11 15.92
C LEU A 194 -8.15 -1.84 16.30
N ASN A 195 -8.67 -0.65 15.91
CA ASN A 195 -8.07 0.66 16.17
C ASN A 195 -6.57 0.68 15.80
N LEU A 196 -6.24 0.18 14.60
CA LEU A 196 -4.86 0.12 14.15
C LEU A 196 -4.30 1.51 13.89
N PRO A 197 -2.99 1.72 14.10
CA PRO A 197 -2.35 3.04 13.99
C PRO A 197 -2.18 3.54 12.54
N GLY A 198 -2.82 2.90 11.57
CA GLY A 198 -2.78 3.27 10.15
C GLY A 198 -2.79 2.06 9.24
N ALA A 199 -2.72 2.31 7.94
CA ALA A 199 -2.62 1.28 6.90
C ALA A 199 -1.24 1.35 6.24
N ASP A 200 -0.61 0.17 6.06
CA ASP A 200 0.62 0.09 5.28
C ASP A 200 0.30 0.39 3.80
N PRO A 201 1.03 1.31 3.15
CA PRO A 201 0.74 1.74 1.77
C PRO A 201 0.76 0.60 0.74
N SER A 202 1.54 -0.45 0.98
CA SER A 202 1.71 -1.58 0.06
C SER A 202 0.59 -2.63 0.18
N VAL A 203 -0.14 -2.67 1.30
CA VAL A 203 -1.19 -3.66 1.56
C VAL A 203 -2.24 -3.74 0.46
N PRO A 204 -2.79 -2.64 -0.10
CA PRO A 204 -3.79 -2.74 -1.15
C PRO A 204 -3.28 -3.45 -2.41
N LEU A 205 -2.04 -3.21 -2.82
CA LEU A 205 -1.47 -3.85 -3.99
C LEU A 205 -1.22 -5.35 -3.76
N TYR A 206 -0.63 -5.71 -2.62
CA TYR A 206 -0.41 -7.13 -2.29
C TYR A 206 -1.73 -7.87 -2.08
N GLY A 207 -2.69 -7.26 -1.37
CA GLY A 207 -4.03 -7.83 -1.20
C GLY A 207 -4.72 -8.08 -2.54
N PHE A 208 -4.61 -7.14 -3.49
CA PHE A 208 -5.11 -7.30 -4.85
C PHE A 208 -4.46 -8.49 -5.55
N VAL A 209 -3.12 -8.56 -5.56
CA VAL A 209 -2.39 -9.63 -6.25
C VAL A 209 -2.79 -10.99 -5.69
N PHE A 210 -2.83 -11.15 -4.35
CA PHE A 210 -3.25 -12.41 -3.75
C PHE A 210 -4.70 -12.78 -4.07
N LEU A 211 -5.64 -11.87 -3.86
CA LEU A 211 -7.07 -12.18 -4.07
C LEU A 211 -7.40 -12.44 -5.53
N VAL A 212 -6.80 -11.67 -6.44
CA VAL A 212 -7.03 -11.84 -7.86
C VAL A 212 -6.40 -13.12 -8.38
N ALA A 213 -5.15 -13.41 -8.02
CA ALA A 213 -4.48 -14.65 -8.43
C ALA A 213 -5.27 -15.88 -7.96
N LEU A 214 -5.60 -15.94 -6.66
CA LEU A 214 -6.32 -17.06 -6.07
C LEU A 214 -7.77 -17.16 -6.58
N GLY A 215 -8.46 -16.03 -6.71
CA GLY A 215 -9.84 -15.99 -7.20
C GLY A 215 -9.96 -16.47 -8.64
N ILE A 216 -9.01 -16.09 -9.50
CA ILE A 216 -9.08 -16.42 -10.92
C ILE A 216 -8.78 -17.89 -11.18
N ASP A 217 -7.80 -18.49 -10.52
CA ASP A 217 -7.49 -19.91 -10.70
C ASP A 217 -8.72 -20.78 -10.44
N TYR A 218 -9.44 -20.49 -9.37
CA TYR A 218 -10.68 -21.21 -9.08
C TYR A 218 -11.81 -20.88 -10.03
N ASN A 219 -11.89 -19.65 -10.55
CA ASN A 219 -12.88 -19.28 -11.56
C ASN A 219 -12.62 -20.00 -12.89
N ILE A 220 -11.35 -20.13 -13.28
CA ILE A 220 -10.95 -20.92 -14.44
C ILE A 220 -11.42 -22.38 -14.29
N PHE A 221 -11.13 -23.00 -13.14
CA PHE A 221 -11.49 -24.36 -12.84
C PHE A 221 -13.01 -24.59 -12.91
N LEU A 222 -13.80 -23.74 -12.25
CA LEU A 222 -15.25 -23.79 -12.28
C LEU A 222 -15.79 -23.61 -13.71
N MET A 223 -15.39 -22.55 -14.38
CA MET A 223 -15.97 -22.19 -15.68
C MET A 223 -15.56 -23.13 -16.81
N THR A 224 -14.38 -23.73 -16.74
CA THR A 224 -13.98 -24.79 -17.67
C THR A 224 -14.91 -25.98 -17.52
N ARG A 225 -15.20 -26.39 -16.29
CA ARG A 225 -16.13 -27.49 -16.03
C ARG A 225 -17.57 -27.16 -16.46
N VAL A 226 -18.02 -25.95 -16.11
CA VAL A 226 -19.35 -25.47 -16.56
C VAL A 226 -19.48 -25.48 -18.07
N ARG A 227 -18.43 -25.08 -18.79
CA ARG A 227 -18.41 -25.09 -20.25
C ARG A 227 -18.51 -26.51 -20.81
N GLU A 228 -17.79 -27.47 -20.24
CA GLU A 228 -17.88 -28.90 -20.64
C GLU A 228 -19.31 -29.44 -20.41
N GLU A 229 -19.88 -29.21 -19.26
CA GLU A 229 -21.27 -29.66 -18.95
C GLU A 229 -22.32 -28.92 -19.78
N ALA A 230 -22.07 -27.66 -20.12
CA ALA A 230 -23.00 -26.88 -20.96
C ALA A 230 -23.11 -27.39 -22.38
N LEU A 231 -22.11 -28.08 -22.90
CA LEU A 231 -22.18 -28.75 -24.22
C LEU A 231 -23.21 -29.88 -24.27
N VAL A 232 -23.48 -30.53 -23.14
CA VAL A 232 -24.39 -31.67 -23.03
C VAL A 232 -25.74 -31.28 -22.43
N HIS A 233 -25.74 -30.41 -21.40
CA HIS A 233 -26.94 -30.12 -20.60
C HIS A 233 -27.47 -28.70 -20.76
N GLY A 234 -26.91 -27.93 -21.72
CA GLY A 234 -27.20 -26.50 -21.85
C GLY A 234 -26.56 -25.65 -20.73
N THR A 235 -26.54 -24.32 -20.89
CA THR A 235 -25.81 -23.41 -19.98
C THR A 235 -26.30 -23.48 -18.54
N ARG A 236 -27.63 -23.46 -18.34
CA ARG A 236 -28.22 -23.46 -16.97
C ARG A 236 -27.99 -24.80 -16.27
N GLY A 237 -28.21 -25.92 -16.95
CA GLY A 237 -27.96 -27.26 -16.43
C GLY A 237 -26.46 -27.51 -16.17
N GLY A 238 -25.62 -27.06 -17.12
CA GLY A 238 -24.16 -27.13 -17.01
C GLY A 238 -23.61 -26.38 -15.83
N MET A 239 -24.17 -25.19 -15.50
CA MET A 239 -23.77 -24.44 -14.33
C MET A 239 -24.02 -25.18 -13.01
N LEU A 240 -25.21 -25.71 -12.83
CA LEU A 240 -25.58 -26.46 -11.63
C LEU A 240 -24.73 -27.71 -11.43
N ARG A 241 -24.51 -28.47 -12.51
CA ARG A 241 -23.68 -29.69 -12.50
C ARG A 241 -22.19 -29.35 -12.29
N GLY A 242 -21.67 -28.34 -12.98
CA GLY A 242 -20.31 -27.86 -12.80
C GLY A 242 -20.06 -27.47 -11.36
N LEU A 243 -20.96 -26.71 -10.75
CA LEU A 243 -20.87 -26.32 -9.35
C LEU A 243 -20.97 -27.54 -8.40
N ALA A 244 -21.88 -28.48 -8.66
CA ALA A 244 -22.02 -29.67 -7.82
C ALA A 244 -20.74 -30.54 -7.81
N VAL A 245 -20.06 -30.65 -8.96
CA VAL A 245 -18.83 -31.45 -9.07
C VAL A 245 -17.62 -30.71 -8.47
N THR A 246 -17.50 -29.41 -8.67
CA THR A 246 -16.31 -28.64 -8.28
C THR A 246 -16.43 -27.95 -6.92
N GLY A 247 -17.68 -27.72 -6.46
CA GLY A 247 -17.95 -26.91 -5.27
C GLY A 247 -17.28 -27.42 -3.99
N GLY A 248 -17.30 -28.74 -3.76
CA GLY A 248 -16.66 -29.35 -2.61
C GLY A 248 -15.14 -29.10 -2.56
N VAL A 249 -14.47 -29.28 -3.70
CA VAL A 249 -13.02 -29.05 -3.81
C VAL A 249 -12.70 -27.58 -3.63
N ILE A 250 -13.44 -26.70 -4.27
CA ILE A 250 -13.23 -25.24 -4.20
C ILE A 250 -13.45 -24.75 -2.75
N THR A 251 -14.51 -25.21 -2.10
CA THR A 251 -14.85 -24.78 -0.74
C THR A 251 -13.81 -25.25 0.28
N SER A 252 -13.40 -26.53 0.20
CA SER A 252 -12.37 -27.06 1.11
C SER A 252 -11.02 -26.37 0.92
N ALA A 253 -10.61 -26.16 -0.32
CA ALA A 253 -9.37 -25.46 -0.63
C ALA A 253 -9.42 -23.98 -0.20
N GLY A 254 -10.53 -23.29 -0.44
CA GLY A 254 -10.72 -21.90 0.02
C GLY A 254 -10.66 -21.77 1.55
N LEU A 255 -11.27 -22.72 2.28
CA LEU A 255 -11.22 -22.72 3.74
C LEU A 255 -9.79 -22.95 4.28
N VAL A 256 -9.07 -23.92 3.73
CA VAL A 256 -7.68 -24.19 4.11
C VAL A 256 -6.80 -22.99 3.82
N LEU A 257 -6.96 -22.37 2.66
CA LEU A 257 -6.20 -21.20 2.26
C LEU A 257 -6.48 -20.00 3.18
N ALA A 258 -7.75 -19.73 3.47
CA ALA A 258 -8.13 -18.65 4.40
C ALA A 258 -7.55 -18.89 5.79
N ALA A 259 -7.58 -20.12 6.31
CA ALA A 259 -6.97 -20.47 7.58
C ALA A 259 -5.45 -20.28 7.58
N THR A 260 -4.79 -20.64 6.47
CA THR A 260 -3.34 -20.46 6.30
C THR A 260 -2.96 -18.97 6.33
N PHE A 261 -3.68 -18.13 5.62
CA PHE A 261 -3.42 -16.68 5.67
C PHE A 261 -3.78 -16.09 7.04
N ALA A 262 -4.86 -16.53 7.68
CA ALA A 262 -5.22 -16.09 9.02
C ALA A 262 -4.11 -16.38 10.05
N ALA A 263 -3.35 -17.45 9.88
CA ALA A 263 -2.24 -17.77 10.77
C ALA A 263 -1.12 -16.70 10.75
N LEU A 264 -0.98 -15.92 9.69
CA LEU A 264 -0.02 -14.80 9.64
C LEU A 264 -0.35 -13.71 10.67
N ALA A 265 -1.60 -13.61 11.11
CA ALA A 265 -2.02 -12.64 12.13
C ALA A 265 -1.41 -12.92 13.52
N VAL A 266 -0.82 -14.08 13.74
CA VAL A 266 -0.10 -14.42 14.98
C VAL A 266 1.19 -13.59 15.11
N LEU A 267 1.77 -13.16 13.98
CA LEU A 267 2.96 -12.32 13.99
C LEU A 267 2.57 -10.86 14.30
N PRO A 268 3.21 -10.21 15.29
CA PRO A 268 2.87 -8.85 15.71
C PRO A 268 3.44 -7.79 14.74
N ILE A 269 3.20 -7.95 13.45
CA ILE A 269 3.64 -7.06 12.37
C ILE A 269 2.40 -6.51 11.67
N LEU A 270 2.26 -5.19 11.63
CA LEU A 270 1.08 -4.50 11.09
C LEU A 270 0.73 -4.96 9.68
N PHE A 271 1.72 -4.96 8.78
CA PHE A 271 1.55 -5.42 7.40
C PHE A 271 1.00 -6.84 7.32
N LEU A 272 1.57 -7.79 8.09
CA LEU A 272 1.15 -9.19 8.07
C LEU A 272 -0.27 -9.38 8.62
N LEU A 273 -0.63 -8.66 9.67
CA LEU A 273 -2.00 -8.69 10.20
C LEU A 273 -3.01 -8.19 9.17
N GLN A 274 -2.68 -7.09 8.49
CA GLN A 274 -3.55 -6.50 7.48
C GLN A 274 -3.73 -7.44 6.27
N ILE A 275 -2.64 -8.00 5.74
CA ILE A 275 -2.68 -8.99 4.66
C ILE A 275 -3.43 -10.25 5.10
N ALA A 276 -3.15 -10.77 6.30
CA ALA A 276 -3.84 -11.93 6.85
C ALA A 276 -5.36 -11.76 6.82
N PHE A 277 -5.85 -10.62 7.32
CA PHE A 277 -7.27 -10.33 7.35
C PHE A 277 -7.86 -10.17 5.94
N ILE A 278 -7.25 -9.33 5.09
CA ILE A 278 -7.78 -9.02 3.75
C ILE A 278 -7.84 -10.29 2.91
N VAL A 279 -6.76 -11.08 2.89
CA VAL A 279 -6.71 -12.29 2.05
C VAL A 279 -7.63 -13.38 2.61
N SER A 280 -7.62 -13.63 3.93
CA SER A 280 -8.52 -14.64 4.52
C SER A 280 -9.98 -14.30 4.31
N PHE A 281 -10.38 -13.08 4.63
CA PHE A 281 -11.75 -12.62 4.45
C PHE A 281 -12.15 -12.59 2.97
N GLY A 282 -11.27 -12.06 2.11
CA GLY A 282 -11.54 -11.98 0.68
C GLY A 282 -11.68 -13.35 0.02
N VAL A 283 -10.84 -14.33 0.38
CA VAL A 283 -10.96 -15.72 -0.11
C VAL A 283 -12.27 -16.36 0.37
N LEU A 284 -12.66 -16.15 1.62
CA LEU A 284 -13.96 -16.67 2.11
C LEU A 284 -15.13 -16.00 1.41
N LEU A 285 -15.10 -14.68 1.23
CA LEU A 285 -16.11 -13.93 0.50
C LEU A 285 -16.23 -14.43 -0.94
N ASP A 286 -15.09 -14.58 -1.64
CA ASP A 286 -15.06 -15.10 -3.01
C ASP A 286 -15.61 -16.52 -3.09
N THR A 287 -15.21 -17.40 -2.19
CA THR A 287 -15.61 -18.80 -2.17
C THR A 287 -17.08 -19.00 -1.86
N PHE A 288 -17.60 -18.37 -0.80
CA PHE A 288 -18.95 -18.62 -0.31
C PHE A 288 -20.01 -17.72 -0.92
N VAL A 289 -19.68 -16.49 -1.28
CA VAL A 289 -20.64 -15.52 -1.80
C VAL A 289 -20.52 -15.38 -3.31
N VAL A 290 -19.34 -14.99 -3.78
CA VAL A 290 -19.18 -14.67 -5.21
C VAL A 290 -19.34 -15.92 -6.07
N ARG A 291 -18.65 -16.98 -5.76
CA ARG A 291 -18.59 -18.18 -6.59
C ARG A 291 -19.77 -19.11 -6.39
N THR A 292 -20.27 -19.23 -5.16
CA THR A 292 -21.36 -20.15 -4.86
C THR A 292 -22.75 -19.53 -5.15
N LEU A 293 -22.88 -18.22 -5.04
CA LEU A 293 -24.16 -17.52 -5.20
C LEU A 293 -24.14 -16.55 -6.39
N LEU A 294 -23.24 -15.57 -6.43
CA LEU A 294 -23.27 -14.48 -7.39
C LEU A 294 -23.02 -14.94 -8.83
N VAL A 295 -21.93 -15.66 -9.07
CA VAL A 295 -21.57 -16.15 -10.41
C VAL A 295 -22.62 -17.12 -10.95
N PRO A 296 -23.10 -18.14 -10.21
CA PRO A 296 -24.19 -18.99 -10.67
C PRO A 296 -25.47 -18.24 -10.96
N ALA A 297 -25.89 -17.29 -10.12
CA ALA A 297 -27.07 -16.48 -10.34
C ALA A 297 -26.97 -15.66 -11.63
N LEU A 298 -25.85 -14.99 -11.86
CA LEU A 298 -25.61 -14.24 -13.10
C LEU A 298 -25.68 -15.13 -14.34
N ILE A 299 -25.09 -16.33 -14.28
CA ILE A 299 -25.10 -17.27 -15.41
C ILE A 299 -26.52 -17.83 -15.65
N GLN A 300 -27.31 -18.07 -14.59
CA GLN A 300 -28.69 -18.50 -14.69
C GLN A 300 -29.57 -17.44 -15.34
N ASP A 301 -29.41 -16.17 -14.97
CA ASP A 301 -30.19 -15.05 -15.52
C ASP A 301 -29.82 -14.76 -16.98
N ILE A 302 -28.52 -14.62 -17.27
CA ILE A 302 -28.04 -14.29 -18.62
C ILE A 302 -28.21 -15.45 -19.56
N GLY A 303 -28.10 -16.68 -19.05
CA GLY A 303 -28.27 -17.90 -19.85
C GLY A 303 -27.20 -18.07 -20.95
N PRO A 304 -27.58 -18.61 -22.14
CA PRO A 304 -26.61 -18.91 -23.20
C PRO A 304 -25.83 -17.69 -23.71
N MET A 305 -26.33 -16.47 -23.54
CA MET A 305 -25.64 -15.25 -23.97
C MET A 305 -24.27 -15.07 -23.27
N VAL A 306 -24.07 -15.69 -22.12
CA VAL A 306 -22.80 -15.65 -21.39
C VAL A 306 -21.62 -16.14 -22.25
N TRP A 307 -21.90 -17.02 -23.22
CA TRP A 307 -20.90 -17.59 -24.15
C TRP A 307 -20.68 -16.76 -25.42
N TRP A 308 -21.30 -15.60 -25.58
CA TRP A 308 -21.12 -14.76 -26.76
C TRP A 308 -19.62 -14.37 -26.95
N PRO A 309 -19.06 -14.48 -28.18
CA PRO A 309 -19.63 -14.90 -29.50
C PRO A 309 -19.44 -16.39 -29.83
N SER A 310 -19.24 -17.26 -28.86
CA SER A 310 -18.98 -18.69 -29.06
C SER A 310 -20.14 -19.44 -29.72
N ARG A 311 -19.83 -20.59 -30.36
CA ARG A 311 -20.83 -21.51 -30.94
C ARG A 311 -21.80 -22.10 -29.91
N LEU A 312 -21.46 -22.12 -28.64
CA LEU A 312 -22.36 -22.53 -27.54
C LEU A 312 -23.64 -21.68 -27.46
N LEU A 313 -23.62 -20.46 -27.97
CA LEU A 313 -24.82 -19.61 -28.13
C LEU A 313 -25.81 -20.18 -29.15
N ARG A 314 -25.33 -20.91 -30.17
CA ARG A 314 -26.10 -21.35 -31.33
C ARG A 314 -26.76 -22.70 -31.10
N ASN A 315 -26.30 -23.50 -30.17
CA ASN A 315 -26.93 -24.78 -29.81
C ASN A 315 -28.07 -24.51 -28.82
N ARG A 316 -29.22 -24.15 -29.34
CA ARG A 316 -30.51 -24.32 -28.63
C ARG A 316 -30.91 -25.79 -28.78
N PRO A 317 -31.18 -26.52 -27.66
CA PRO A 317 -31.90 -27.78 -27.76
C PRO A 317 -33.29 -27.56 -28.32
#